data_73d5bf24af3c0b8909981e19327e24e1
#
_entry.id   73d5bf24af3c0b8909981e19327e24e1
#
_cell.length_a   1.000
_cell.length_b   1.000
_cell.length_c   1.000
_cell.angle_alpha   90.00
_cell.angle_beta   90.00
_cell.angle_gamma   90.00
#
_symmetry.space_group_name_H-M   'P 1'
#
loop_
_entity.id
_entity.type
_entity.pdbx_description
1 polymer ?
#
loop_
_entity_poly.entity_id
_entity_poly.type
_entity_poly.pdbx_seq_one_letter_code
_entity_poly.pdbx_strand_id
1 'polypeptide(L)'
;MAGRDLSYFMKGVTEEPESVEIRGLDRFKDEKGNVIPFTVRILGQDKVTEIFERYRKRKLVYRKNGKPEVVGGSAVFEDDSDTARAVRHLIVEALEYPNLRDEKLMESYGCVDITEMPNKVFRNFREYNYVAQNVLALHGLNDEDVDEVKEAKN
;
A
#
# COMPACT_ATOMS: atom_id res chain seq x y z
N MET A 1 3.82 31.62 32.89
CA MET A 1 3.06 31.21 31.72
C MET A 1 2.64 29.76 31.86
N ALA A 2 1.36 29.50 31.81
CA ALA A 2 0.88 28.13 31.88
C ALA A 2 1.34 27.37 30.61
N GLY A 3 1.83 26.16 30.80
CA GLY A 3 2.17 25.28 29.67
C GLY A 3 0.92 24.97 28.83
N ARG A 4 1.11 24.64 27.57
CA ARG A 4 0.00 24.21 26.72
C ARG A 4 -0.51 22.86 27.20
N ASP A 5 -1.82 22.73 27.25
CA ASP A 5 -2.47 21.50 27.69
C ASP A 5 -2.34 20.42 26.63
N LEU A 6 -1.73 19.30 26.97
CA LEU A 6 -1.53 18.16 26.08
C LEU A 6 -2.69 17.16 26.10
N SER A 7 -3.66 17.36 27.00
CA SER A 7 -4.79 16.43 27.14
C SER A 7 -5.59 16.28 25.84
N TYR A 8 -5.64 17.33 25.04
CA TYR A 8 -6.34 17.31 23.73
C TYR A 8 -5.70 16.37 22.71
N PHE A 9 -4.47 15.97 22.93
CA PHE A 9 -3.72 15.10 22.02
C PHE A 9 -3.53 13.68 22.54
N MET A 10 -4.06 13.39 23.71
CA MET A 10 -3.95 12.08 24.30
C MET A 10 -4.80 11.07 23.54
N LYS A 11 -4.33 9.83 23.52
CA LYS A 11 -5.03 8.72 22.87
C LYS A 11 -6.46 8.61 23.40
N GLY A 12 -7.43 8.51 22.49
CA GLY A 12 -8.85 8.34 22.83
C GLY A 12 -9.64 9.63 23.00
N VAL A 13 -8.97 10.80 22.95
CA VAL A 13 -9.67 12.09 23.07
C VAL A 13 -10.30 12.51 21.75
N THR A 14 -9.55 12.33 20.65
CA THR A 14 -10.09 12.52 19.31
C THR A 14 -9.98 11.21 18.54
N GLU A 15 -11.08 10.77 17.99
CA GLU A 15 -11.12 9.58 17.17
C GLU A 15 -11.25 9.98 15.71
N GLU A 16 -10.29 9.51 14.90
CA GLU A 16 -10.42 9.61 13.46
C GLU A 16 -11.24 8.42 12.94
N PRO A 17 -12.01 8.60 11.85
CA PRO A 17 -12.73 7.49 11.26
C PRO A 17 -11.74 6.43 10.80
N GLU A 18 -11.95 5.18 11.22
CA GLU A 18 -11.12 4.06 10.80
C GLU A 18 -11.30 3.70 9.34
N SER A 19 -12.46 4.03 8.79
CA SER A 19 -12.83 3.67 7.42
C SER A 19 -13.48 4.84 6.71
N VAL A 20 -13.17 4.96 5.41
CA VAL A 20 -13.72 5.97 4.53
C VAL A 20 -14.35 5.29 3.33
N GLU A 21 -15.54 5.73 2.96
CA GLU A 21 -16.21 5.26 1.77
C GLU A 21 -15.79 6.08 0.57
N ILE A 22 -15.40 5.41 -0.53
CA ILE A 22 -15.08 6.05 -1.80
C ILE A 22 -16.01 5.52 -2.89
N ARG A 23 -16.16 6.27 -3.98
CA ARG A 23 -16.91 5.77 -5.12
C ARG A 23 -16.21 4.53 -5.68
N GLY A 24 -16.99 3.49 -5.96
CA GLY A 24 -16.46 2.29 -6.58
C GLY A 24 -16.29 2.43 -8.10
N LEU A 25 -16.05 1.32 -8.76
CA LEU A 25 -15.91 1.27 -10.21
C LEU A 25 -17.28 1.09 -10.88
N ASP A 26 -17.47 1.78 -12.00
CA ASP A 26 -18.77 1.83 -12.70
C ASP A 26 -19.30 0.45 -13.10
N ARG A 27 -18.43 -0.52 -13.33
CA ARG A 27 -18.85 -1.87 -13.73
C ARG A 27 -19.33 -2.75 -12.58
N PHE A 28 -19.11 -2.35 -11.34
CA PHE A 28 -19.60 -3.07 -10.16
C PHE A 28 -20.85 -2.39 -9.64
N LYS A 29 -22.00 -2.90 -10.06
CA LYS A 29 -23.31 -2.35 -9.72
C LYS A 29 -24.12 -3.37 -8.94
N ASP A 30 -24.96 -2.86 -8.04
CA ASP A 30 -25.92 -3.69 -7.32
C ASP A 30 -27.14 -4.02 -8.22
N GLU A 31 -28.11 -4.73 -7.64
CA GLU A 31 -29.32 -5.15 -8.32
C GLU A 31 -30.16 -3.97 -8.82
N LYS A 32 -30.02 -2.80 -8.19
CA LYS A 32 -30.73 -1.56 -8.55
C LYS A 32 -29.99 -0.73 -9.59
N GLY A 33 -28.80 -1.16 -10.01
CA GLY A 33 -27.99 -0.44 -10.96
C GLY A 33 -27.10 0.65 -10.34
N ASN A 34 -27.01 0.72 -9.03
CA ASN A 34 -26.17 1.69 -8.34
C ASN A 34 -24.73 1.18 -8.24
N VAL A 35 -23.78 2.07 -8.49
CA VAL A 35 -22.36 1.74 -8.31
C VAL A 35 -22.10 1.39 -6.84
N ILE A 36 -21.49 0.25 -6.61
CA ILE A 36 -21.17 -0.22 -5.27
C ILE A 36 -19.97 0.55 -4.73
N PRO A 37 -20.12 1.31 -3.63
CA PRO A 37 -18.99 2.04 -3.07
C PRO A 37 -17.96 1.08 -2.45
N PHE A 38 -16.69 1.51 -2.44
CA PHE A 38 -15.64 0.79 -1.77
C PHE A 38 -15.41 1.40 -0.38
N THR A 39 -15.07 0.58 0.57
CA THR A 39 -14.71 1.03 1.92
C THR A 39 -13.21 0.82 2.11
N VAL A 40 -12.52 1.91 2.42
CA VAL A 40 -11.07 1.89 2.65
C VAL A 40 -10.81 2.12 4.12
N ARG A 41 -10.08 1.20 4.73
CA ARG A 41 -9.60 1.34 6.11
C ARG A 41 -8.31 2.13 6.11
N ILE A 42 -8.19 3.10 7.00
CA ILE A 42 -6.96 3.88 7.13
C ILE A 42 -6.04 3.15 8.13
N LEU A 43 -4.93 2.66 7.63
CA LEU A 43 -3.94 1.93 8.42
C LEU A 43 -3.02 2.91 9.14
N GLY A 44 -2.54 2.53 10.32
CA GLY A 44 -1.53 3.32 11.03
C GLY A 44 -0.19 3.33 10.30
N GLN A 45 0.62 4.35 10.58
CA GLN A 45 1.95 4.50 9.95
C GLN A 45 2.82 3.26 10.12
N ASP A 46 2.78 2.64 11.30
CA ASP A 46 3.59 1.46 11.59
C ASP A 46 3.22 0.28 10.68
N LYS A 47 1.93 0.10 10.43
CA LYS A 47 1.46 -0.97 9.54
C LYS A 47 1.85 -0.72 8.09
N VAL A 48 1.71 0.52 7.63
CA VAL A 48 2.12 0.91 6.28
C VAL A 48 3.62 0.69 6.10
N THR A 49 4.41 1.13 7.05
CA THR A 49 5.86 0.95 7.03
C THR A 49 6.24 -0.53 7.00
N GLU A 50 5.59 -1.35 7.83
CA GLU A 50 5.82 -2.80 7.87
C GLU A 50 5.56 -3.44 6.50
N ILE A 51 4.50 -3.04 5.82
CA ILE A 51 4.17 -3.56 4.50
C ILE A 51 5.29 -3.23 3.49
N PHE A 52 5.72 -1.97 3.46
CA PHE A 52 6.77 -1.56 2.52
C PHE A 52 8.11 -2.23 2.83
N GLU A 53 8.45 -2.41 4.10
CA GLU A 53 9.68 -3.08 4.49
C GLU A 53 9.71 -4.56 4.09
N ARG A 54 8.57 -5.22 4.10
CA ARG A 54 8.47 -6.63 3.72
C ARG A 54 8.99 -6.90 2.31
N TYR A 55 8.85 -5.95 1.40
CA TYR A 55 9.25 -6.09 0.00
C TYR A 55 10.54 -5.33 -0.32
N ARG A 56 11.20 -4.85 0.70
CA ARG A 56 12.45 -4.14 0.54
C ARG A 56 13.58 -5.11 0.34
N LYS A 57 14.35 -4.89 -0.72
CA LYS A 57 15.53 -5.71 -1.04
C LYS A 57 16.64 -4.83 -1.53
N ARG A 58 17.85 -5.26 -1.24
CA ARG A 58 19.07 -4.70 -1.81
C ARG A 58 19.81 -5.82 -2.52
N LYS A 59 20.42 -5.49 -3.64
CA LYS A 59 21.28 -6.43 -4.33
C LYS A 59 22.69 -5.88 -4.43
N LEU A 60 23.65 -6.78 -4.36
CA LEU A 60 25.04 -6.44 -4.50
C LEU A 60 25.32 -6.05 -5.95
N VAL A 61 26.04 -4.93 -6.15
CA VAL A 61 26.47 -4.51 -7.47
C VAL A 61 27.77 -5.22 -7.81
N TYR A 62 27.85 -5.79 -9.01
CA TYR A 62 29.00 -6.52 -9.48
C TYR A 62 29.71 -5.78 -10.61
N ARG A 63 31.06 -5.89 -10.64
CA ARG A 63 31.87 -5.41 -11.74
C ARG A 63 31.76 -6.35 -12.94
N LYS A 64 32.23 -5.89 -14.11
CA LYS A 64 32.27 -6.70 -15.32
C LYS A 64 33.04 -8.01 -15.17
N ASN A 65 34.02 -8.05 -14.25
CA ASN A 65 34.82 -9.24 -13.97
C ASN A 65 34.15 -10.25 -13.03
N GLY A 66 32.90 -10.01 -12.65
CA GLY A 66 32.14 -10.88 -11.74
C GLY A 66 32.40 -10.67 -10.26
N LYS A 67 33.28 -9.75 -9.90
CA LYS A 67 33.58 -9.44 -8.52
C LYS A 67 32.68 -8.31 -8.00
N PRO A 68 32.34 -8.29 -6.68
CA PRO A 68 31.55 -7.21 -6.13
C PRO A 68 32.20 -5.84 -6.33
N GLU A 69 31.38 -4.85 -6.64
CA GLU A 69 31.81 -3.44 -6.70
C GLU A 69 32.11 -2.96 -5.26
N VAL A 70 33.23 -2.27 -5.09
CA VAL A 70 33.67 -1.75 -3.80
C VAL A 70 34.04 -0.28 -3.95
N VAL A 71 33.50 0.56 -3.07
CA VAL A 71 33.83 1.99 -3.00
C VAL A 71 34.21 2.30 -1.55
N GLY A 72 35.40 2.90 -1.35
CA GLY A 72 35.87 3.26 -0.01
C GLY A 72 36.02 2.07 0.94
N GLY A 73 36.31 0.87 0.41
CA GLY A 73 36.45 -0.35 1.21
C GLY A 73 35.15 -1.06 1.54
N SER A 74 34.02 -0.53 1.08
CA SER A 74 32.70 -1.09 1.35
C SER A 74 32.02 -1.58 0.06
N ALA A 75 31.32 -2.71 0.14
CA ALA A 75 30.53 -3.22 -0.96
C ALA A 75 29.43 -2.24 -1.33
N VAL A 76 29.13 -2.13 -2.64
CA VAL A 76 28.08 -1.27 -3.16
C VAL A 76 26.82 -2.09 -3.33
N PHE A 77 25.70 -1.56 -2.81
CA PHE A 77 24.38 -2.15 -2.95
C PHE A 77 23.48 -1.20 -3.74
N GLU A 78 22.59 -1.77 -4.53
CA GLU A 78 21.52 -1.00 -5.16
C GLU A 78 20.17 -1.51 -4.69
N ASP A 79 19.18 -0.64 -4.80
CA ASP A 79 17.82 -0.98 -4.42
C ASP A 79 17.20 -1.96 -5.42
N ASP A 80 16.65 -3.05 -4.91
CA ASP A 80 15.94 -4.07 -5.67
C ASP A 80 14.58 -4.37 -5.02
N SER A 81 14.02 -3.38 -4.33
CA SER A 81 12.73 -3.53 -3.64
C SER A 81 11.58 -3.65 -4.63
N ASP A 82 10.65 -4.55 -4.34
CA ASP A 82 9.42 -4.71 -5.12
C ASP A 82 8.35 -3.74 -4.61
N THR A 83 8.50 -2.47 -4.97
CA THR A 83 7.60 -1.39 -4.55
C THR A 83 6.19 -1.58 -5.12
N ALA A 84 6.09 -2.05 -6.35
CA ALA A 84 4.78 -2.31 -6.96
C ALA A 84 3.99 -3.36 -6.18
N ARG A 85 4.66 -4.41 -5.73
CA ARG A 85 4.03 -5.44 -4.90
C ARG A 85 3.64 -4.89 -3.52
N ALA A 86 4.48 -4.03 -2.94
CA ALA A 86 4.17 -3.37 -1.67
C ALA A 86 2.90 -2.53 -1.78
N VAL A 87 2.73 -1.77 -2.85
CA VAL A 87 1.50 -0.99 -3.09
C VAL A 87 0.30 -1.91 -3.23
N ARG A 88 0.42 -3.01 -3.96
CA ARG A 88 -0.68 -3.99 -4.08
C ARG A 88 -1.03 -4.60 -2.72
N HIS A 89 -0.04 -4.90 -1.90
CA HIS A 89 -0.28 -5.41 -0.55
C HIS A 89 -0.99 -4.37 0.31
N LEU A 90 -0.58 -3.11 0.21
CA LEU A 90 -1.26 -2.00 0.90
C LEU A 90 -2.73 -1.93 0.50
N ILE A 91 -3.03 -2.03 -0.79
CA ILE A 91 -4.41 -2.03 -1.29
C ILE A 91 -5.22 -3.18 -0.66
N VAL A 92 -4.65 -4.39 -0.63
CA VAL A 92 -5.32 -5.56 -0.05
C VAL A 92 -5.62 -5.36 1.43
N GLU A 93 -4.66 -4.82 2.18
CA GLU A 93 -4.86 -4.58 3.61
C GLU A 93 -5.82 -3.43 3.89
N ALA A 94 -5.80 -2.39 3.06
CA ALA A 94 -6.63 -1.19 3.26
C ALA A 94 -8.07 -1.36 2.77
N LEU A 95 -8.32 -2.15 1.74
CA LEU A 95 -9.69 -2.38 1.26
C LEU A 95 -10.44 -3.27 2.23
N GLU A 96 -11.36 -2.66 2.96
CA GLU A 96 -12.29 -3.39 3.81
C GLU A 96 -13.40 -4.02 2.98
N TYR A 97 -13.88 -3.30 1.97
CA TYR A 97 -14.87 -3.80 1.02
C TYR A 97 -14.61 -3.22 -0.38
N PRO A 98 -14.47 -4.04 -1.41
CA PRO A 98 -14.49 -5.51 -1.36
C PRO A 98 -13.26 -6.07 -0.64
N ASN A 99 -13.43 -7.15 0.12
CA ASN A 99 -12.33 -7.82 0.80
C ASN A 99 -11.59 -8.71 -0.18
N LEU A 100 -10.42 -8.25 -0.64
CA LEU A 100 -9.62 -8.98 -1.62
C LEU A 100 -8.97 -10.26 -1.07
N ARG A 101 -9.02 -10.46 0.25
CA ARG A 101 -8.53 -11.67 0.89
C ARG A 101 -9.62 -12.72 1.11
N ASP A 102 -10.84 -12.43 0.69
CA ASP A 102 -11.94 -13.38 0.79
C ASP A 102 -11.66 -14.63 -0.05
N GLU A 103 -11.77 -15.79 0.58
CA GLU A 103 -11.43 -17.06 -0.04
C GLU A 103 -12.25 -17.34 -1.30
N LYS A 104 -13.55 -17.10 -1.24
CA LYS A 104 -14.45 -17.32 -2.38
C LYS A 104 -14.15 -16.37 -3.52
N LEU A 105 -13.84 -15.12 -3.19
CA LEU A 105 -13.48 -14.13 -4.19
C LEU A 105 -12.16 -14.55 -4.87
N MET A 106 -11.16 -14.96 -4.10
CA MET A 106 -9.89 -15.42 -4.63
C MET A 106 -10.07 -16.65 -5.53
N GLU A 107 -10.91 -17.61 -5.13
CA GLU A 107 -11.22 -18.78 -5.94
C GLU A 107 -11.86 -18.40 -7.27
N SER A 108 -12.76 -17.42 -7.27
CA SER A 108 -13.44 -16.97 -8.49
C SER A 108 -12.49 -16.40 -9.54
N TYR A 109 -11.34 -15.87 -9.10
CA TYR A 109 -10.28 -15.36 -9.98
C TYR A 109 -9.14 -16.36 -10.19
N GLY A 110 -9.22 -17.54 -9.57
CA GLY A 110 -8.14 -18.53 -9.64
C GLY A 110 -6.83 -18.02 -9.06
N CYS A 111 -6.91 -17.21 -8.02
CA CYS A 111 -5.78 -16.50 -7.42
C CYS A 111 -5.44 -17.09 -6.06
N VAL A 112 -4.16 -17.35 -5.81
CA VAL A 112 -3.66 -17.89 -4.55
C VAL A 112 -2.91 -16.81 -3.74
N ASP A 113 -2.19 -15.94 -4.42
CA ASP A 113 -1.39 -14.87 -3.80
C ASP A 113 -2.25 -13.61 -3.63
N ILE A 114 -2.45 -13.18 -2.39
CA ILE A 114 -3.27 -11.98 -2.11
C ILE A 114 -2.74 -10.72 -2.80
N THR A 115 -1.41 -10.61 -2.99
CA THR A 115 -0.82 -9.44 -3.64
C THR A 115 -1.08 -9.38 -5.14
N GLU A 116 -1.55 -10.46 -5.73
CA GLU A 116 -1.97 -10.50 -7.13
C GLU A 116 -3.44 -10.14 -7.31
N MET A 117 -4.22 -10.16 -6.22
CA MET A 117 -5.66 -9.88 -6.29
C MET A 117 -6.00 -8.51 -6.90
N PRO A 118 -5.31 -7.41 -6.54
CA PRO A 118 -5.62 -6.13 -7.18
C PRO A 118 -5.51 -6.15 -8.70
N ASN A 119 -4.51 -6.86 -9.24
CA ASN A 119 -4.35 -6.98 -10.69
C ASN A 119 -5.43 -7.87 -11.33
N LYS A 120 -5.97 -8.81 -10.57
CA LYS A 120 -7.03 -9.70 -11.06
C LYS A 120 -8.40 -9.03 -11.04
N VAL A 121 -8.71 -8.35 -9.93
CA VAL A 121 -10.02 -7.69 -9.75
C VAL A 121 -10.11 -6.41 -10.58
N PHE A 122 -9.05 -5.60 -10.56
CA PHE A 122 -8.97 -4.35 -11.33
C PHE A 122 -8.23 -4.64 -12.64
N ARG A 123 -8.99 -5.04 -13.64
CA ARG A 123 -8.48 -5.69 -14.85
C ARG A 123 -7.71 -4.84 -15.83
N ASN A 124 -7.65 -3.51 -15.62
CA ASN A 124 -6.84 -2.62 -16.47
C ASN A 124 -6.19 -1.53 -15.62
N PHE A 125 -5.21 -0.83 -16.20
CA PHE A 125 -4.47 0.20 -15.47
C PHE A 125 -5.34 1.36 -15.01
N ARG A 126 -6.38 1.69 -15.75
CA ARG A 126 -7.30 2.77 -15.39
C ARG A 126 -8.00 2.46 -14.07
N GLU A 127 -8.53 1.26 -13.92
CA GLU A 127 -9.20 0.80 -12.70
C GLU A 127 -8.19 0.67 -11.55
N TYR A 128 -7.08 0.02 -11.81
CA TYR A 128 -6.04 -0.18 -10.81
C TYR A 128 -5.51 1.15 -10.28
N ASN A 129 -5.17 2.07 -11.18
CA ASN A 129 -4.63 3.37 -10.78
C ASN A 129 -5.64 4.19 -9.97
N TYR A 130 -6.92 4.13 -10.33
CA TYR A 130 -7.96 4.79 -9.54
C TYR A 130 -7.96 4.31 -8.10
N VAL A 131 -7.97 2.99 -7.90
CA VAL A 131 -7.98 2.40 -6.56
C VAL A 131 -6.67 2.70 -5.82
N ALA A 132 -5.53 2.51 -6.48
CA ALA A 132 -4.22 2.73 -5.89
C ALA A 132 -4.05 4.19 -5.43
N GLN A 133 -4.40 5.15 -6.28
CA GLN A 133 -4.29 6.57 -5.95
C GLN A 133 -5.20 6.97 -4.80
N ASN A 134 -6.42 6.44 -4.75
CA ASN A 134 -7.32 6.70 -3.63
C ASN A 134 -6.77 6.13 -2.32
N VAL A 135 -6.28 4.89 -2.34
CA VAL A 135 -5.70 4.27 -1.15
C VAL A 135 -4.46 5.04 -0.69
N LEU A 136 -3.56 5.38 -1.60
CA LEU A 136 -2.36 6.14 -1.27
C LEU A 136 -2.71 7.54 -0.72
N ALA A 137 -3.63 8.24 -1.37
CA ALA A 137 -4.03 9.58 -0.94
C ALA A 137 -4.67 9.57 0.45
N LEU A 138 -5.52 8.60 0.75
CA LEU A 138 -6.13 8.46 2.07
C LEU A 138 -5.10 8.17 3.17
N HIS A 139 -3.97 7.61 2.80
CA HIS A 139 -2.85 7.37 3.72
C HIS A 139 -1.83 8.52 3.69
N GLY A 140 -2.13 9.62 2.99
CA GLY A 140 -1.23 10.75 2.89
C GLY A 140 0.00 10.48 2.03
N LEU A 141 -0.07 9.52 1.12
CA LEU A 141 1.03 9.11 0.24
C LEU A 141 0.70 9.42 -1.22
N ASN A 142 1.73 9.66 -2.00
CA ASN A 142 1.67 9.70 -3.46
C ASN A 142 2.83 8.87 -4.01
N ASP A 143 3.01 8.81 -5.33
CA ASP A 143 4.07 8.02 -5.92
C ASP A 143 5.47 8.44 -5.46
N GLU A 144 5.68 9.73 -5.20
CA GLU A 144 6.94 10.25 -4.65
C GLU A 144 7.11 9.86 -3.19
N ASP A 145 6.04 9.93 -2.39
CA ASP A 145 6.04 9.59 -0.97
C ASP A 145 6.36 8.11 -0.75
N VAL A 146 5.97 7.23 -1.65
CA VAL A 146 6.31 5.80 -1.59
C VAL A 146 7.83 5.62 -1.58
N ASP A 147 8.54 6.37 -2.41
CA ASP A 147 10.00 6.35 -2.43
C ASP A 147 10.60 6.93 -1.16
N GLU A 148 10.01 7.99 -0.60
CA GLU A 148 10.44 8.59 0.67
C GLU A 148 10.26 7.64 1.87
N VAL A 149 9.16 6.91 1.96
CA VAL A 149 8.97 5.89 3.00
C VAL A 149 10.09 4.87 2.95
N LYS A 150 10.52 4.52 1.77
CA LYS A 150 11.62 3.62 1.51
C LYS A 150 12.96 4.20 1.95
N GLU A 151 13.23 5.48 1.66
CA GLU A 151 14.48 6.17 2.02
C GLU A 151 14.59 6.45 3.51
N ALA A 152 13.50 6.79 4.16
CA ALA A 152 13.47 7.12 5.59
C ALA A 152 13.95 5.99 6.50
N LYS A 153 14.00 4.76 6.00
CA LYS A 153 14.47 3.58 6.72
C LYS A 153 15.93 3.23 6.45
N ASN A 154 16.55 3.94 5.54
CA ASN A 154 17.96 3.80 5.28
C ASN A 154 18.75 4.70 6.23
#